data_31275a60b0a09fb5c56ed6090f73045a
#
_entry.id   31275a60b0a09fb5c56ed6090f73045a
#
_cell.length_a   1.000
_cell.length_b   1.000
_cell.length_c   1.000
_cell.angle_alpha   90.00
_cell.angle_beta   90.00
_cell.angle_gamma   90.00
#
_symmetry.space_group_name_H-M   'P 1'
#
loop_
_entity.id
_entity.type
_entity.pdbx_description
1 polymer ?
#
loop_
_entity_poly.entity_id
_entity_poly.type
_entity_poly.pdbx_seq_one_letter_code
_entity_poly.pdbx_strand_id
1 'polypeptide(L)'
;MIKLIVGKKGTGKTKILVDMVTKAANSSSGNVVCIEKEPKLTFDIPSSVRLMETCKDAIEGYEEFYGYVTGVLSGNFDITDLFIDSTLKIGGRDYDKLGALLDKLNKAIGSREVNVVFTISADAEELPASVKAYL
;
A
#
# COMPACT_ATOMS: atom_id res chain seq x y z
N MET A 1 -4.18 7.48 7.98
CA MET A 1 -2.72 7.72 8.18
C MET A 1 -1.92 6.87 7.20
N ILE A 2 -0.97 7.46 6.52
CA ILE A 2 -0.08 6.74 5.60
C ILE A 2 1.22 6.40 6.32
N LYS A 3 1.70 5.17 6.12
CA LYS A 3 2.95 4.68 6.69
C LYS A 3 3.74 3.89 5.65
N LEU A 4 5.06 3.99 5.69
CA LEU A 4 5.95 3.27 4.77
C LEU A 4 6.80 2.25 5.52
N ILE A 5 6.95 1.07 4.92
CA ILE A 5 7.93 0.07 5.31
C ILE A 5 9.03 0.11 4.25
N VAL A 6 10.19 0.66 4.60
CA VAL A 6 11.28 0.91 3.65
C VAL A 6 12.47 0.00 3.95
N GLY A 7 13.09 -0.49 2.91
CA GLY A 7 14.30 -1.30 3.01
C GLY A 7 14.69 -1.82 1.64
N LYS A 8 15.95 -2.20 1.49
CA LYS A 8 16.43 -2.82 0.25
C LYS A 8 15.74 -4.16 0.02
N LYS A 9 15.74 -4.63 -1.23
CA LYS A 9 15.20 -5.94 -1.57
C LYS A 9 15.83 -7.03 -0.68
N GLY A 10 15.00 -7.94 -0.16
CA GLY A 10 15.46 -9.04 0.68
C GLY A 10 15.62 -8.71 2.16
N THR A 11 15.14 -7.55 2.63
CA THR A 11 15.23 -7.15 4.04
C THR A 11 14.03 -7.56 4.90
N GLY A 12 13.10 -8.34 4.34
CA GLY A 12 11.96 -8.86 5.09
C GLY A 12 10.74 -7.94 5.16
N LYS A 13 10.62 -6.96 4.27
CA LYS A 13 9.48 -6.03 4.24
C LYS A 13 8.14 -6.73 4.05
N THR A 14 8.09 -7.69 3.14
CA THR A 14 6.86 -8.44 2.85
C THR A 14 6.40 -9.22 4.07
N LYS A 15 7.32 -9.83 4.81
CA LYS A 15 7.00 -10.53 6.06
C LYS A 15 6.42 -9.57 7.11
N ILE A 16 7.00 -8.39 7.25
CA ILE A 16 6.48 -7.36 8.16
C ILE A 16 5.06 -6.97 7.75
N LEU A 17 4.85 -6.76 6.46
CA LEU A 17 3.52 -6.43 5.93
C LEU A 17 2.51 -7.55 6.24
N VAL A 18 2.86 -8.80 5.97
CA VAL A 18 1.99 -9.95 6.23
C VAL A 18 1.62 -10.04 7.71
N ASP A 19 2.58 -9.82 8.61
CA ASP A 19 2.32 -9.81 10.06
C ASP A 19 1.35 -8.68 10.43
N MET A 20 1.51 -7.49 9.84
CA MET A 20 0.60 -6.37 10.07
C MET A 20 -0.80 -6.64 9.53
N VAL A 21 -0.90 -7.24 8.35
CA VAL A 21 -2.18 -7.63 7.75
C VAL A 21 -2.91 -8.63 8.64
N THR A 22 -2.20 -9.63 9.14
CA THR A 22 -2.77 -10.65 10.01
C THR A 22 -3.29 -10.05 11.31
N LYS A 23 -2.52 -9.16 11.92
CA LYS A 23 -2.98 -8.44 13.14
C LYS A 23 -4.21 -7.58 12.86
N ALA A 24 -4.21 -6.85 11.76
CA ALA A 24 -5.35 -6.03 11.38
C ALA A 24 -6.60 -6.88 11.14
N ALA A 25 -6.45 -8.02 10.45
CA ALA A 25 -7.55 -8.94 10.20
C ALA A 25 -8.19 -9.45 11.49
N ASN A 26 -7.39 -9.65 12.54
CA ASN A 26 -7.86 -10.16 13.83
C ASN A 26 -8.46 -9.06 14.74
N SER A 27 -8.09 -7.80 14.54
CA SER A 27 -8.46 -6.71 15.45
C SER A 27 -9.36 -5.64 14.83
N SER A 28 -9.46 -5.57 13.49
CA SER A 28 -10.28 -4.55 12.83
C SER A 28 -11.76 -4.77 13.06
N SER A 29 -12.48 -3.67 13.26
CA SER A 29 -13.94 -3.65 13.29
C SER A 29 -14.56 -3.58 11.90
N GLY A 30 -13.75 -3.39 10.86
CA GLY A 30 -14.19 -3.25 9.48
C GLY A 30 -13.45 -4.18 8.54
N ASN A 31 -13.26 -3.73 7.30
CA ASN A 31 -12.62 -4.52 6.27
C ASN A 31 -11.12 -4.22 6.16
N VAL A 32 -10.35 -5.27 5.89
CA VAL A 32 -8.92 -5.18 5.62
C VAL A 32 -8.68 -5.58 4.16
N VAL A 33 -7.94 -4.76 3.44
CA VAL A 33 -7.62 -4.97 2.02
C VAL A 33 -6.12 -4.98 1.83
N CYS A 34 -5.63 -5.90 1.01
CA CYS A 34 -4.23 -5.99 0.62
C CYS A 34 -4.13 -5.94 -0.90
N ILE A 35 -3.26 -5.08 -1.40
CA ILE A 35 -3.00 -4.92 -2.84
C ILE A 35 -1.57 -5.38 -3.13
N GLU A 36 -1.40 -6.21 -4.14
CA GLU A 36 -0.10 -6.62 -4.65
C GLU A 36 -0.09 -6.53 -6.17
N LYS A 37 1.08 -6.60 -6.78
CA LYS A 37 1.17 -6.57 -8.24
C LYS A 37 0.83 -7.94 -8.83
N GLU A 38 1.48 -8.99 -8.36
CA GLU A 38 1.36 -10.37 -8.84
C GLU A 38 0.93 -11.29 -7.69
N PRO A 39 0.31 -12.45 -7.98
CA PRO A 39 -0.21 -13.34 -6.94
C PRO A 39 0.92 -14.07 -6.20
N LYS A 40 1.43 -13.48 -5.13
CA LYS A 40 2.46 -14.06 -4.28
C LYS A 40 1.99 -14.32 -2.85
N LEU A 41 0.99 -13.55 -2.39
CA LEU A 41 0.55 -13.54 -0.99
C LEU A 41 -0.70 -14.38 -0.72
N THR A 42 -1.23 -15.06 -1.72
CA THR A 42 -2.51 -15.80 -1.62
C THR A 42 -2.57 -16.75 -0.42
N PHE A 43 -1.48 -17.46 -0.13
CA PHE A 43 -1.44 -18.42 0.97
C PHE A 43 -0.92 -17.83 2.29
N ASP A 44 -0.42 -16.61 2.27
CA ASP A 44 0.16 -15.95 3.45
C ASP A 44 -0.83 -15.00 4.12
N ILE A 45 -1.85 -14.57 3.40
CA ILE A 45 -2.86 -13.61 3.85
C ILE A 45 -4.12 -14.35 4.31
N PRO A 46 -4.70 -13.97 5.47
CA PRO A 46 -5.97 -14.57 5.92
C PRO A 46 -7.09 -14.42 4.89
N SER A 47 -7.94 -15.43 4.77
CA SER A 47 -9.04 -15.43 3.80
C SER A 47 -10.07 -14.33 4.02
N SER A 48 -10.14 -13.77 5.23
CA SER A 48 -11.01 -12.63 5.55
C SER A 48 -10.54 -11.31 4.92
N VAL A 49 -9.29 -11.26 4.48
CA VAL A 49 -8.71 -10.07 3.85
C VAL A 49 -8.99 -10.10 2.35
N ARG A 50 -9.44 -8.99 1.79
CA ARG A 50 -9.59 -8.86 0.34
C ARG A 50 -8.22 -8.68 -0.28
N LEU A 51 -7.76 -9.66 -1.05
CA LEU A 51 -6.50 -9.59 -1.79
C LEU A 51 -6.76 -9.19 -3.24
N MET A 52 -6.14 -8.10 -3.68
CA MET A 52 -6.30 -7.55 -5.03
C MET A 52 -4.95 -7.53 -5.75
N GLU A 53 -4.97 -7.83 -7.04
CA GLU A 53 -3.77 -7.93 -7.86
C GLU A 53 -3.83 -6.91 -9.00
N THR A 54 -2.91 -5.94 -8.98
CA THR A 54 -2.92 -4.87 -9.99
C THR A 54 -2.63 -5.36 -11.41
N CYS A 55 -1.86 -6.45 -11.56
CA CYS A 55 -1.58 -6.99 -12.88
C CYS A 55 -2.83 -7.53 -13.58
N LYS A 56 -3.80 -8.06 -12.84
CA LYS A 56 -5.08 -8.53 -13.40
C LYS A 56 -5.93 -7.38 -13.92
N ASP A 57 -5.83 -6.23 -13.29
CA ASP A 57 -6.59 -5.05 -13.64
C ASP A 57 -5.83 -4.12 -14.60
N ALA A 58 -4.66 -4.57 -15.08
CA ALA A 58 -3.80 -3.85 -16.00
C ALA A 58 -3.41 -2.44 -15.51
N ILE A 59 -3.19 -2.31 -14.19
CA ILE A 59 -2.79 -1.05 -13.57
C ILE A 59 -1.27 -0.87 -13.66
N GLU A 60 -0.84 0.28 -14.20
CA GLU A 60 0.57 0.59 -14.37
C GLU A 60 0.81 2.09 -14.19
N GLY A 61 1.84 2.42 -13.41
CA GLY A 61 2.21 3.81 -13.15
C GLY A 61 1.42 4.44 -12.01
N TYR A 62 1.96 5.56 -11.47
CA TYR A 62 1.39 6.18 -10.27
C TYR A 62 0.06 6.87 -10.51
N GLU A 63 -0.21 7.38 -11.70
CA GLU A 63 -1.49 8.02 -12.00
C GLU A 63 -2.64 7.00 -11.96
N GLU A 64 -2.44 5.87 -12.64
CA GLU A 64 -3.43 4.78 -12.64
C GLU A 64 -3.57 4.18 -11.25
N PHE A 65 -2.45 4.01 -10.55
CA PHE A 65 -2.44 3.46 -9.21
C PHE A 65 -3.18 4.36 -8.22
N TYR A 66 -3.03 5.66 -8.32
CA TYR A 66 -3.78 6.62 -7.51
C TYR A 66 -5.30 6.42 -7.69
N GLY A 67 -5.76 6.34 -8.93
CA GLY A 67 -7.17 6.10 -9.24
C GLY A 67 -7.66 4.77 -8.69
N TYR A 68 -6.84 3.73 -8.81
CA TYR A 68 -7.14 2.40 -8.30
C TYR A 68 -7.32 2.40 -6.77
N VAL A 69 -6.37 2.95 -6.05
CA VAL A 69 -6.40 3.02 -4.58
C VAL A 69 -7.57 3.87 -4.09
N THR A 70 -7.76 5.05 -4.68
CA THR A 70 -8.88 5.92 -4.29
C THR A 70 -10.23 5.31 -4.65
N GLY A 71 -10.31 4.58 -5.76
CA GLY A 71 -11.51 3.82 -6.12
C GLY A 71 -11.86 2.75 -5.10
N VAL A 72 -10.87 2.00 -4.64
CA VAL A 72 -11.04 0.99 -3.59
C VAL A 72 -11.56 1.64 -2.30
N LEU A 73 -10.93 2.71 -1.86
CA LEU A 73 -11.32 3.42 -0.63
C LEU A 73 -12.70 4.08 -0.76
N SER A 74 -13.00 4.69 -1.90
CA SER A 74 -14.29 5.35 -2.14
C SER A 74 -15.43 4.35 -2.27
N GLY A 75 -15.14 3.16 -2.78
CA GLY A 75 -16.13 2.10 -2.95
C GLY A 75 -16.47 1.34 -1.68
N ASN A 76 -15.73 1.52 -0.61
CA ASN A 76 -15.95 0.79 0.63
C ASN A 76 -15.50 1.61 1.84
N PHE A 77 -16.44 2.28 2.50
CA PHE A 77 -16.16 3.10 3.69
C PHE A 77 -15.90 2.26 4.94
N ASP A 78 -16.11 0.94 4.90
CA ASP A 78 -15.83 0.05 6.01
C ASP A 78 -14.36 -0.40 6.05
N ILE A 79 -13.54 -0.02 5.08
CA ILE A 79 -12.12 -0.33 5.09
C ILE A 79 -11.43 0.46 6.22
N THR A 80 -10.80 -0.27 7.14
CA THR A 80 -10.02 0.30 8.24
C THR A 80 -8.52 0.30 7.96
N ASP A 81 -8.06 -0.68 7.17
CA ASP A 81 -6.65 -0.89 6.87
C ASP A 81 -6.47 -1.32 5.42
N LEU A 82 -5.58 -0.65 4.72
CA LEU A 82 -5.19 -0.95 3.35
C LEU A 82 -3.68 -1.14 3.29
N PHE A 83 -3.26 -2.29 2.80
CA PHE A 83 -1.85 -2.64 2.67
C PHE A 83 -1.48 -2.79 1.21
N ILE A 84 -0.35 -2.21 0.82
CA ILE A 84 0.13 -2.28 -0.57
C ILE A 84 1.55 -2.81 -0.58
N ASP A 85 1.74 -3.98 -1.19
CA ASP A 85 3.06 -4.56 -1.40
C ASP A 85 3.59 -4.24 -2.81
N SER A 86 4.90 -4.24 -2.95
CA SER A 86 5.57 -4.05 -4.25
C SER A 86 5.25 -2.71 -4.92
N THR A 87 5.17 -1.65 -4.15
CA THR A 87 4.76 -0.32 -4.63
C THR A 87 5.59 0.15 -5.83
N LEU A 88 6.92 0.01 -5.80
CA LEU A 88 7.78 0.45 -6.90
C LEU A 88 7.61 -0.41 -8.16
N LYS A 89 7.19 -1.66 -8.02
CA LYS A 89 6.89 -2.50 -9.19
C LYS A 89 5.60 -2.08 -9.86
N ILE A 90 4.66 -1.55 -9.10
CA ILE A 90 3.37 -1.07 -9.62
C ILE A 90 3.54 0.30 -10.28
N GLY A 91 4.16 1.24 -9.58
CA GLY A 91 4.24 2.63 -10.00
C GLY A 91 5.51 3.01 -10.74
N GLY A 92 6.61 2.32 -10.46
CA GLY A 92 7.92 2.65 -11.01
C GLY A 92 8.85 3.33 -9.99
N ARG A 93 10.07 3.60 -10.41
CA ARG A 93 11.14 4.09 -9.54
C ARG A 93 11.35 5.61 -9.60
N ASP A 94 10.40 6.35 -10.14
CA ASP A 94 10.42 7.80 -10.06
C ASP A 94 9.93 8.22 -8.67
N TYR A 95 10.86 8.52 -7.78
CA TYR A 95 10.54 8.82 -6.38
C TYR A 95 9.80 10.14 -6.21
N ASP A 96 9.94 11.08 -7.14
CA ASP A 96 9.18 12.33 -7.11
C ASP A 96 7.70 12.06 -7.42
N LYS A 97 7.44 11.16 -8.35
CA LYS A 97 6.07 10.71 -8.64
C LYS A 97 5.48 9.92 -7.48
N LEU A 98 6.29 9.11 -6.80
CA LEU A 98 5.85 8.43 -5.59
C LEU A 98 5.46 9.44 -4.50
N GLY A 99 6.28 10.45 -4.26
CA GLY A 99 5.98 11.51 -3.30
C GLY A 99 4.69 12.25 -3.64
N ALA A 100 4.48 12.56 -4.92
CA ALA A 100 3.25 13.20 -5.38
C ALA A 100 2.02 12.31 -5.15
N LEU A 101 2.15 10.99 -5.40
CA LEU A 101 1.09 10.04 -5.08
C LEU A 101 0.74 10.08 -3.60
N LEU A 102 1.74 10.01 -2.72
CA LEU A 102 1.53 9.98 -1.28
C LEU A 102 0.83 11.25 -0.78
N ASP A 103 1.26 12.41 -1.26
CA ASP A 103 0.65 13.69 -0.89
C ASP A 103 -0.80 13.79 -1.38
N LYS A 104 -1.04 13.37 -2.61
CA LYS A 104 -2.38 13.40 -3.19
C LYS A 104 -3.32 12.42 -2.48
N LEU A 105 -2.82 11.23 -2.16
CA LEU A 105 -3.57 10.22 -1.42
C LEU A 105 -3.86 10.68 0.01
N ASN A 106 -2.89 11.31 0.67
CA ASN A 106 -3.07 11.85 2.01
C ASN A 106 -4.19 12.88 2.05
N LYS A 107 -4.27 13.76 1.04
CA LYS A 107 -5.37 14.72 0.90
C LYS A 107 -6.71 14.03 0.65
N ALA A 108 -6.72 13.00 -0.19
CA ALA A 108 -7.94 12.25 -0.49
C ALA A 108 -8.48 11.50 0.73
N ILE A 109 -7.60 10.97 1.57
CA ILE A 109 -7.99 10.33 2.83
C ILE A 109 -8.60 11.34 3.79
N GLY A 110 -8.02 12.56 3.87
CA GLY A 110 -8.52 13.62 4.72
C GLY A 110 -8.64 13.21 6.18
N SER A 111 -9.82 13.40 6.75
CA SER A 111 -10.13 13.04 8.14
C SER A 111 -10.59 11.59 8.32
N ARG A 112 -10.66 10.80 7.26
CA ARG A 112 -11.08 9.40 7.31
C ARG A 112 -10.10 8.57 8.16
N GLU A 113 -10.64 7.79 9.08
CA GLU A 113 -9.85 6.90 9.93
C GLU A 113 -9.52 5.60 9.19
N VAL A 114 -8.53 5.66 8.32
CA VAL A 114 -8.01 4.51 7.57
C VAL A 114 -6.49 4.52 7.66
N ASN A 115 -5.90 3.34 7.87
CA ASN A 115 -4.47 3.16 7.83
C ASN A 115 -4.07 2.60 6.46
N VAL A 116 -3.13 3.26 5.80
CA VAL A 116 -2.61 2.83 4.50
C VAL A 116 -1.11 2.61 4.63
N VAL A 117 -0.67 1.39 4.37
CA VAL A 117 0.72 0.97 4.54
C VAL A 117 1.29 0.49 3.22
N PHE A 118 2.43 1.05 2.83
CA PHE A 118 3.14 0.68 1.59
C PHE A 118 4.48 0.03 1.93
N THR A 119 4.89 -0.97 1.16
CA THR A 119 6.28 -1.43 1.15
C THR A 119 7.04 -0.74 0.03
N ILE A 120 8.23 -0.25 0.33
CA ILE A 120 9.09 0.46 -0.63
C ILE A 120 10.47 -0.23 -0.64
N SER A 121 10.80 -0.87 -1.78
CA SER A 121 12.09 -1.54 -1.98
C SER A 121 13.16 -0.54 -2.45
N ALA A 122 13.66 0.27 -1.52
CA ALA A 122 14.69 1.26 -1.78
C ALA A 122 15.50 1.49 -0.51
N ASP A 123 16.69 2.06 -0.67
CA ASP A 123 17.46 2.57 0.45
C ASP A 123 16.76 3.85 0.94
N ALA A 124 16.51 3.94 2.24
CA ALA A 124 15.86 5.11 2.82
C ALA A 124 16.60 6.42 2.51
N GLU A 125 17.92 6.35 2.40
CA GLU A 125 18.75 7.53 2.09
C GLU A 125 18.53 8.06 0.66
N GLU A 126 18.09 7.21 -0.26
CA GLU A 126 17.82 7.60 -1.64
C GLU A 126 16.48 8.31 -1.82
N LEU A 127 15.62 8.24 -0.82
CA LEU A 127 14.26 8.79 -0.94
C LEU A 127 14.27 10.31 -0.75
N PRO A 128 13.51 11.07 -1.58
CA PRO A 128 13.38 12.50 -1.40
C PRO A 128 12.57 12.86 -0.16
N ALA A 129 12.66 14.11 0.27
CA ALA A 129 11.96 14.61 1.45
C ALA A 129 10.44 14.37 1.37
N SER A 130 9.85 14.48 0.17
CA SER A 130 8.42 14.26 -0.05
C SER A 130 7.97 12.83 0.29
N VAL A 131 8.86 11.85 0.16
CA VAL A 131 8.60 10.46 0.54
C VAL A 131 8.99 10.22 2.00
N LYS A 132 10.13 10.75 2.44
CA LYS A 132 10.59 10.61 3.83
C LYS A 132 9.61 11.15 4.85
N ALA A 133 8.77 12.10 4.48
CA ALA A 133 7.74 12.66 5.36
C ALA A 133 6.75 11.59 5.88
N TYR A 134 6.68 10.44 5.22
CA TYR A 134 5.75 9.37 5.58
C TYR A 134 6.43 8.17 6.27
N LEU A 135 7.72 8.28 6.57
CA LEU A 135 8.46 7.22 7.28
C LEU A 135 8.00 7.09 8.74
#